data_8a0674c9d881bede73446957b9e4b617
#
_entry.id   8a0674c9d881bede73446957b9e4b617
#
_cell.length_a   1.000
_cell.length_b   1.000
_cell.length_c   1.000
_cell.angle_alpha   90.00
_cell.angle_beta   90.00
_cell.angle_gamma   90.00
#
_symmetry.space_group_name_H-M   'P 1'
#
loop_
_entity.id
_entity.type
_entity.pdbx_description
1 polymer ?
#
loop_
_entity_poly.entity_id
_entity_poly.type
_entity_poly.pdbx_seq_one_letter_code
_entity_poly.pdbx_strand_id
1 'polypeptide(L)'
;MLTFFVMLFSMSHIPSEKWDSVIALISTSVEPEESDVPRPTSELNVANISLVNALPTAYLNRIFTEKLARDEVLSDARVTELDGQVVISLPSDALFRAGRATLLPSADEAIFRLSGVLAQIGNRIDVQGHTDPEPPRAEGFESNWSLSLVRALNVANALEEAGYTGRLTALGLSDSQYKHLDPALSEAERFRLARRVDLVILPDADGQ
;
A
#
# COMPACT_ATOMS: atom_id res chain seq x y z
N MET A 1 -33.81 30.27 10.62
CA MET A 1 -32.41 29.94 11.01
C MET A 1 -32.28 29.59 12.49
N LEU A 2 -32.88 30.35 13.39
CA LEU A 2 -32.80 30.09 14.84
C LEU A 2 -33.44 28.76 15.27
N THR A 3 -34.57 28.38 14.67
CA THR A 3 -35.32 27.15 14.98
C THR A 3 -34.53 25.87 14.64
N PHE A 4 -33.67 25.90 13.62
CA PHE A 4 -32.80 24.78 13.23
C PHE A 4 -31.71 24.53 14.27
N PHE A 5 -31.10 25.57 14.81
CA PHE A 5 -30.09 25.44 15.87
C PHE A 5 -30.67 24.94 17.20
N VAL A 6 -31.90 25.33 17.53
CA VAL A 6 -32.58 24.82 18.73
C VAL A 6 -32.90 23.34 18.59
N MET A 7 -33.25 22.88 17.39
CA MET A 7 -33.51 21.46 17.14
C MET A 7 -32.24 20.59 17.20
N LEU A 8 -31.10 21.09 16.70
CA LEU A 8 -29.80 20.42 16.83
C LEU A 8 -29.34 20.37 18.30
N PHE A 9 -29.57 21.40 19.08
CA PHE A 9 -29.18 21.42 20.49
C PHE A 9 -30.06 20.50 21.36
N SER A 10 -31.31 20.28 20.97
CA SER A 10 -32.25 19.38 21.67
C SER A 10 -31.88 17.90 21.48
N MET A 11 -31.16 17.54 20.41
CA MET A 11 -30.70 16.17 20.16
C MET A 11 -29.32 15.84 20.82
N SER A 12 -28.68 16.81 21.46
CA SER A 12 -27.34 16.68 22.04
C SER A 12 -27.29 16.09 23.44
N HIS A 13 -28.42 15.80 24.07
CA HIS A 13 -28.48 15.19 25.39
C HIS A 13 -29.16 13.83 25.34
N ILE A 14 -28.39 12.78 25.04
CA ILE A 14 -28.76 11.40 25.35
C ILE A 14 -28.28 11.15 26.79
N PRO A 15 -29.18 10.98 27.78
CA PRO A 15 -28.76 10.68 29.14
C PRO A 15 -28.03 9.35 29.18
N SER A 16 -26.86 9.31 29.80
CA SER A 16 -25.99 8.13 29.97
C SER A 16 -26.68 6.96 30.68
N GLU A 17 -27.71 7.22 31.46
CA GLU A 17 -28.50 6.23 32.19
C GLU A 17 -29.19 5.18 31.29
N LYS A 18 -29.42 5.47 30.02
CA LYS A 18 -30.01 4.50 29.08
C LYS A 18 -29.00 3.51 28.53
N TRP A 19 -27.73 3.82 28.56
CA TRP A 19 -26.68 2.90 28.11
C TRP A 19 -26.39 1.82 29.14
N ASP A 20 -26.46 2.11 30.44
CA ASP A 20 -26.25 1.15 31.49
C ASP A 20 -27.31 0.03 31.47
N SER A 21 -28.55 0.36 31.11
CA SER A 21 -29.63 -0.63 30.99
C SER A 21 -29.46 -1.55 29.74
N VAL A 22 -28.90 -1.03 28.66
CA VAL A 22 -28.63 -1.83 27.46
C VAL A 22 -27.44 -2.76 27.69
N ILE A 23 -26.42 -2.29 28.38
CA ILE A 23 -25.25 -3.10 28.76
C ILE A 23 -25.66 -4.20 29.73
N ALA A 24 -26.52 -3.90 30.69
CA ALA A 24 -27.05 -4.91 31.65
C ALA A 24 -27.88 -5.99 30.93
N LEU A 25 -28.68 -5.64 29.89
CA LEU A 25 -29.44 -6.63 29.11
C LEU A 25 -28.55 -7.55 28.28
N ILE A 26 -27.44 -7.05 27.76
CA ILE A 26 -26.47 -7.86 27.00
C ILE A 26 -25.68 -8.77 27.94
N SER A 27 -25.35 -8.29 29.13
CA SER A 27 -24.60 -9.07 30.14
C SER A 27 -25.40 -10.23 30.70
N THR A 28 -26.73 -10.14 30.78
CA THR A 28 -27.62 -11.18 31.32
C THR A 28 -27.85 -12.30 30.29
N SER A 29 -27.51 -12.10 29.01
CA SER A 29 -27.66 -13.15 27.99
C SER A 29 -26.41 -14.03 27.85
N VAL A 30 -25.36 -13.80 28.60
CA VAL A 30 -24.12 -14.59 28.61
C VAL A 30 -23.88 -15.12 30.04
N GLU A 31 -24.87 -15.81 30.63
CA GLU A 31 -24.54 -16.74 31.72
C GLU A 31 -24.06 -18.04 31.06
N PRO A 32 -22.83 -18.48 31.33
CA PRO A 32 -22.42 -19.81 30.93
C PRO A 32 -23.15 -20.80 31.82
N GLU A 33 -24.12 -21.53 31.28
CA GLU A 33 -24.72 -22.70 31.90
C GLU A 33 -23.57 -23.67 32.19
N GLU A 34 -23.29 -23.86 33.46
CA GLU A 34 -22.29 -24.81 33.98
C GLU A 34 -22.81 -26.23 33.78
N SER A 35 -22.76 -26.70 32.53
CA SER A 35 -23.00 -28.09 32.18
C SER A 35 -21.72 -28.88 32.47
N ASP A 36 -21.86 -29.79 33.45
CA ASP A 36 -20.87 -30.77 33.84
C ASP A 36 -20.66 -31.82 32.71
N VAL A 37 -20.03 -31.39 31.65
CA VAL A 37 -19.56 -32.26 30.57
C VAL A 37 -18.06 -32.39 30.73
N PRO A 38 -17.50 -33.62 30.78
CA PRO A 38 -16.06 -33.81 30.91
C PRO A 38 -15.40 -33.10 29.71
N ARG A 39 -14.62 -32.06 30.02
CA ARG A 39 -13.84 -31.31 29.06
C ARG A 39 -12.91 -32.30 28.34
N PRO A 40 -13.08 -32.57 27.04
CA PRO A 40 -12.00 -33.16 26.31
C PRO A 40 -10.84 -32.17 26.42
N THR A 41 -9.71 -32.64 26.90
CA THR A 41 -8.45 -31.95 26.75
C THR A 41 -8.24 -31.77 25.23
N SER A 42 -8.87 -30.74 24.67
CA SER A 42 -8.54 -30.30 23.33
C SER A 42 -7.11 -29.81 23.42
N GLU A 43 -6.20 -30.69 22.95
CA GLU A 43 -4.90 -30.23 22.56
C GLU A 43 -5.10 -28.91 21.83
N LEU A 44 -4.52 -27.84 22.37
CA LEU A 44 -4.48 -26.54 21.71
C LEU A 44 -3.99 -26.80 20.31
N ASN A 45 -4.92 -26.83 19.36
CA ASN A 45 -4.59 -26.98 17.95
C ASN A 45 -3.96 -25.65 17.48
N VAL A 46 -2.68 -25.49 17.82
CA VAL A 46 -1.83 -24.36 17.44
C VAL A 46 -1.59 -24.33 15.92
N ALA A 47 -2.17 -25.32 15.19
CA ALA A 47 -1.94 -25.49 13.76
C ALA A 47 -2.64 -24.44 12.87
N ASN A 48 -3.48 -23.55 13.42
CA ASN A 48 -4.20 -22.54 12.63
C ASN A 48 -4.05 -21.11 13.16
N ILE A 49 -3.06 -20.83 14.01
CA ILE A 49 -2.55 -19.48 14.06
C ILE A 49 -1.65 -19.37 12.82
N SER A 50 -2.22 -18.95 11.71
CA SER A 50 -1.44 -18.30 10.66
C SER A 50 -0.87 -17.05 11.29
N LEU A 51 0.23 -17.22 12.02
CA LEU A 51 1.19 -16.16 12.25
C LEU A 51 1.75 -15.84 10.85
N VAL A 52 0.97 -15.14 10.04
CA VAL A 52 1.55 -14.26 9.04
C VAL A 52 2.30 -13.23 9.89
N ASN A 53 3.49 -13.62 10.31
CA ASN A 53 4.42 -12.72 10.95
C ASN A 53 4.71 -11.67 9.89
N ALA A 54 4.05 -10.51 9.97
CA ALA A 54 4.46 -9.34 9.24
C ALA A 54 5.96 -9.19 9.51
N LEU A 55 6.76 -9.43 8.48
CA LEU A 55 8.21 -9.37 8.61
C LEU A 55 8.57 -7.93 9.04
N PRO A 56 9.48 -7.76 10.01
CA PRO A 56 9.88 -6.43 10.44
C PRO A 56 10.30 -5.58 9.22
N THR A 57 9.79 -4.35 9.11
CA THR A 57 10.08 -3.45 7.99
C THR A 57 11.57 -3.28 7.72
N ALA A 58 12.39 -3.23 8.76
CA ALA A 58 13.84 -3.19 8.66
C ALA A 58 14.43 -4.44 7.95
N TYR A 59 13.84 -5.61 8.17
CA TYR A 59 14.25 -6.84 7.48
C TYR A 59 13.85 -6.81 6.01
N LEU A 60 12.64 -6.37 5.70
CA LEU A 60 12.17 -6.20 4.32
C LEU A 60 13.03 -5.18 3.57
N ASN A 61 13.32 -4.04 4.19
CA ASN A 61 14.18 -3.01 3.61
C ASN A 61 15.54 -3.61 3.21
N ARG A 62 16.20 -4.38 4.09
CA ARG A 62 17.49 -5.01 3.80
C ARG A 62 17.40 -6.00 2.65
N ILE A 63 16.37 -6.86 2.64
CA ILE A 63 16.21 -7.86 1.57
C ILE A 63 15.99 -7.17 0.22
N PHE A 64 15.08 -6.20 0.15
CA PHE A 64 14.81 -5.50 -1.11
C PHE A 64 16.02 -4.71 -1.58
N THR A 65 16.72 -4.01 -0.69
CA THR A 65 17.95 -3.29 -1.05
C THR A 65 18.99 -4.22 -1.65
N GLU A 66 19.23 -5.38 -1.03
CA GLU A 66 20.22 -6.34 -1.51
C GLU A 66 19.79 -7.00 -2.84
N LYS A 67 18.51 -7.33 -3.00
CA LYS A 67 18.00 -7.96 -4.21
C LYS A 67 17.99 -6.99 -5.40
N LEU A 68 17.51 -5.76 -5.18
CA LEU A 68 17.44 -4.74 -6.24
C LEU A 68 18.84 -4.29 -6.69
N ALA A 69 19.79 -4.14 -5.78
CA ALA A 69 21.17 -3.78 -6.13
C ALA A 69 21.87 -4.81 -7.05
N ARG A 70 21.38 -6.05 -7.08
CA ARG A 70 21.90 -7.12 -7.95
C ARG A 70 21.15 -7.26 -9.28
N ASP A 71 20.05 -6.55 -9.45
CA ASP A 71 19.26 -6.58 -10.68
C ASP A 71 19.77 -5.54 -11.66
N GLU A 72 20.04 -5.94 -12.91
CA GLU A 72 20.63 -5.06 -13.93
C GLU A 72 19.71 -3.90 -14.32
N VAL A 73 18.38 -4.07 -14.21
CA VAL A 73 17.38 -3.08 -14.61
C VAL A 73 16.96 -2.20 -13.42
N LEU A 74 16.87 -2.80 -12.23
CA LEU A 74 16.36 -2.15 -11.03
C LEU A 74 17.45 -1.72 -10.05
N SER A 75 18.73 -1.75 -10.45
CA SER A 75 19.88 -1.34 -9.61
C SER A 75 19.78 0.11 -9.11
N ASP A 76 19.12 0.99 -9.85
CA ASP A 76 18.88 2.39 -9.47
C ASP A 76 17.62 2.58 -8.59
N ALA A 77 16.90 1.49 -8.28
CA ALA A 77 15.76 1.55 -7.38
C ALA A 77 16.21 1.90 -5.95
N ARG A 78 15.37 2.65 -5.25
CA ARG A 78 15.62 3.04 -3.86
C ARG A 78 14.62 2.35 -2.95
N VAL A 79 15.11 1.83 -1.84
CA VAL A 79 14.27 1.26 -0.80
C VAL A 79 14.36 2.17 0.42
N THR A 80 13.20 2.64 0.88
CA THR A 80 13.11 3.54 2.04
C THR A 80 12.08 2.97 3.02
N GLU A 81 12.29 3.18 4.30
CA GLU A 81 11.30 2.92 5.35
C GLU A 81 10.68 4.26 5.76
N LEU A 82 9.37 4.35 5.70
CA LEU A 82 8.61 5.53 6.06
C LEU A 82 7.33 5.12 6.81
N ASP A 83 7.12 5.63 8.00
CA ASP A 83 5.92 5.41 8.82
C ASP A 83 5.51 3.93 8.97
N GLY A 84 6.51 3.04 9.13
CA GLY A 84 6.28 1.60 9.25
C GLY A 84 5.90 0.90 7.93
N GLN A 85 6.08 1.57 6.80
CA GLN A 85 5.90 1.03 5.45
C GLN A 85 7.25 0.92 4.75
N VAL A 86 7.37 -0.01 3.82
CA VAL A 86 8.53 -0.10 2.94
C VAL A 86 8.14 0.44 1.57
N VAL A 87 8.85 1.46 1.11
CA VAL A 87 8.65 2.08 -0.19
C VAL A 87 9.81 1.71 -1.12
N ILE A 88 9.49 1.05 -2.22
CA ILE A 88 10.43 0.72 -3.30
C ILE A 88 10.18 1.68 -4.44
N SER A 89 11.08 2.64 -4.66
CA SER A 89 10.99 3.63 -5.73
C SER A 89 11.71 3.15 -6.97
N LEU A 90 10.97 2.86 -8.02
CA LEU A 90 11.46 2.37 -9.31
C LEU A 90 11.54 3.54 -10.29
N PRO A 91 12.72 3.89 -10.85
CA PRO A 91 12.84 4.96 -11.83
C PRO A 91 12.01 4.68 -13.09
N SER A 92 11.17 5.62 -13.51
CA SER A 92 10.34 5.45 -14.72
C SER A 92 11.17 5.21 -15.98
N ASP A 93 12.36 5.77 -16.04
CA ASP A 93 13.24 5.65 -17.22
C ASP A 93 13.80 4.22 -17.39
N ALA A 94 13.86 3.43 -16.29
CA ALA A 94 14.17 2.01 -16.33
C ALA A 94 12.98 1.13 -16.73
N LEU A 95 11.74 1.60 -16.46
CA LEU A 95 10.52 0.82 -16.70
C LEU A 95 9.89 1.13 -18.06
N PHE A 96 9.92 2.37 -18.50
CA PHE A 96 9.18 2.84 -19.66
C PHE A 96 10.04 3.65 -20.62
N ARG A 97 9.65 3.68 -21.90
CA ARG A 97 10.21 4.67 -22.84
C ARG A 97 9.71 6.07 -22.46
N ALA A 98 10.51 7.08 -22.78
CA ALA A 98 10.17 8.48 -22.53
C ALA A 98 8.75 8.82 -22.99
N GLY A 99 7.94 9.37 -22.10
CA GLY A 99 6.56 9.75 -22.36
C GLY A 99 5.58 8.58 -22.57
N ARG A 100 5.99 7.34 -22.54
CA ARG A 100 5.12 6.16 -22.70
C ARG A 100 4.76 5.55 -21.36
N ALA A 101 3.72 4.70 -21.35
CA ALA A 101 3.31 3.92 -20.20
C ALA A 101 3.45 2.40 -20.42
N THR A 102 3.79 1.98 -21.63
CA THR A 102 4.04 0.56 -21.92
C THR A 102 5.40 0.16 -21.36
N LEU A 103 5.44 -0.92 -20.60
CA LEU A 103 6.67 -1.47 -20.03
C LEU A 103 7.65 -1.89 -21.12
N LEU A 104 8.93 -1.72 -20.83
CA LEU A 104 10.02 -2.29 -21.62
C LEU A 104 10.07 -3.81 -21.36
N PRO A 105 10.45 -4.64 -22.34
CA PRO A 105 10.60 -6.09 -22.11
C PRO A 105 11.53 -6.42 -20.96
N SER A 106 12.65 -5.69 -20.82
CA SER A 106 13.60 -5.85 -19.71
C SER A 106 12.99 -5.49 -18.35
N ALA A 107 12.10 -4.47 -18.33
CA ALA A 107 11.39 -4.08 -17.11
C ALA A 107 10.35 -5.13 -16.72
N ASP A 108 9.65 -5.71 -17.69
CA ASP A 108 8.69 -6.78 -17.45
C ASP A 108 9.35 -8.00 -16.80
N GLU A 109 10.51 -8.43 -17.33
CA GLU A 109 11.31 -9.49 -16.71
C GLU A 109 11.80 -9.13 -15.30
N ALA A 110 12.18 -7.87 -15.06
CA ALA A 110 12.62 -7.41 -13.74
C ALA A 110 11.47 -7.39 -12.74
N ILE A 111 10.28 -6.94 -13.16
CA ILE A 111 9.06 -6.98 -12.34
C ILE A 111 8.66 -8.42 -12.03
N PHE A 112 8.79 -9.34 -13.00
CA PHE A 112 8.56 -10.76 -12.77
C PHE A 112 9.45 -11.32 -11.64
N ARG A 113 10.75 -11.01 -11.66
CA ARG A 113 11.68 -11.43 -10.59
C ARG A 113 11.33 -10.79 -9.25
N LEU A 114 10.94 -9.52 -9.24
CA LEU A 114 10.53 -8.79 -8.03
C LEU A 114 9.24 -9.36 -7.44
N SER A 115 8.27 -9.70 -8.30
CA SER A 115 7.00 -10.33 -7.89
C SER A 115 7.23 -11.62 -7.11
N GLY A 116 8.20 -12.44 -7.50
CA GLY A 116 8.55 -13.67 -6.77
C GLY A 116 9.01 -13.42 -5.33
N VAL A 117 9.62 -12.26 -5.04
CA VAL A 117 10.01 -11.86 -3.67
C VAL A 117 8.80 -11.29 -2.93
N LEU A 118 8.01 -10.44 -3.60
CA LEU A 118 6.81 -9.83 -3.02
C LEU A 118 5.74 -10.87 -2.67
N ALA A 119 5.59 -11.92 -3.48
CA ALA A 119 4.64 -13.01 -3.23
C ALA A 119 4.91 -13.77 -1.92
N GLN A 120 6.16 -13.77 -1.44
CA GLN A 120 6.52 -14.43 -0.18
C GLN A 120 6.06 -13.67 1.06
N ILE A 121 5.81 -12.36 0.94
CA ILE A 121 5.38 -11.52 2.06
C ILE A 121 3.86 -11.33 2.08
N GLY A 122 3.17 -11.43 0.93
CA GLY A 122 1.71 -11.38 0.83
C GLY A 122 1.04 -10.06 1.24
N ASN A 123 1.83 -9.02 1.53
CA ASN A 123 1.35 -7.73 2.02
C ASN A 123 0.50 -7.00 0.97
N ARG A 124 -0.41 -6.13 1.40
CA ARG A 124 -1.04 -5.18 0.49
C ARG A 124 -0.01 -4.20 -0.08
N ILE A 125 -0.06 -3.95 -1.38
CA ILE A 125 0.85 -3.01 -2.06
C ILE A 125 0.04 -1.95 -2.77
N ASP A 126 0.36 -0.68 -2.49
CA ASP A 126 -0.13 0.45 -3.27
C ASP A 126 0.94 0.83 -4.30
N VAL A 127 0.58 0.76 -5.58
CA VAL A 127 1.45 1.13 -6.72
C VAL A 127 1.16 2.57 -7.08
N GLN A 128 2.12 3.47 -6.82
CA GLN A 128 1.94 4.92 -6.96
C GLN A 128 2.78 5.45 -8.13
N GLY A 129 2.12 5.96 -9.16
CA GLY A 129 2.79 6.59 -10.30
C GLY A 129 3.04 8.08 -10.08
N HIS A 130 4.24 8.52 -10.40
CA HIS A 130 4.67 9.92 -10.30
C HIS A 130 5.24 10.42 -11.62
N THR A 131 5.12 11.73 -11.86
CA THR A 131 5.71 12.43 -13.01
C THR A 131 6.52 13.65 -12.55
N ASP A 132 7.32 14.18 -13.45
CA ASP A 132 7.80 15.56 -13.32
C ASP A 132 6.66 16.56 -13.67
N PRO A 133 6.85 17.87 -13.40
CA PRO A 133 5.84 18.89 -13.67
C PRO A 133 5.67 19.25 -15.16
N GLU A 134 6.53 18.74 -16.06
CA GLU A 134 6.34 18.99 -17.49
C GLU A 134 5.07 18.29 -17.99
N PRO A 135 4.30 18.93 -18.87
CA PRO A 135 3.16 18.27 -19.52
C PRO A 135 3.60 17.03 -20.30
N PRO A 136 2.78 15.96 -20.33
CA PRO A 136 3.14 14.76 -21.06
C PRO A 136 3.33 15.10 -22.57
N ARG A 137 4.51 14.74 -23.10
CA ARG A 137 4.85 15.00 -24.51
C ARG A 137 4.35 13.91 -25.43
N ALA A 138 3.88 12.80 -24.89
CA ALA A 138 3.43 11.66 -25.68
C ALA A 138 1.97 11.82 -26.11
N GLU A 139 1.70 11.46 -27.34
CA GLU A 139 0.34 11.29 -27.83
C GLU A 139 -0.43 10.26 -26.99
N GLY A 140 -1.65 10.59 -26.57
CA GLY A 140 -2.54 9.71 -25.84
C GLY A 140 -2.70 9.98 -24.36
N PHE A 141 -1.97 10.96 -23.78
CA PHE A 141 -2.17 11.39 -22.41
C PHE A 141 -2.49 12.89 -22.33
N GLU A 142 -3.66 13.20 -21.79
CA GLU A 142 -4.12 14.59 -21.65
C GLU A 142 -3.50 15.31 -20.44
N SER A 143 -2.98 14.55 -19.47
CA SER A 143 -2.45 15.09 -18.22
C SER A 143 -1.42 14.16 -17.56
N ASN A 144 -0.60 14.73 -16.68
CA ASN A 144 0.31 13.98 -15.81
C ASN A 144 -0.44 12.99 -14.89
N TRP A 145 -1.69 13.29 -14.53
CA TRP A 145 -2.58 12.38 -13.81
C TRP A 145 -2.85 11.10 -14.58
N SER A 146 -3.28 11.24 -15.84
CA SER A 146 -3.58 10.08 -16.69
C SER A 146 -2.33 9.26 -16.97
N LEU A 147 -1.19 9.91 -17.25
CA LEU A 147 0.08 9.22 -17.49
C LEU A 147 0.55 8.44 -16.25
N SER A 148 0.53 9.09 -15.10
CA SER A 148 0.98 8.46 -13.84
C SER A 148 0.09 7.28 -13.42
N LEU A 149 -1.23 7.42 -13.57
CA LEU A 149 -2.18 6.35 -13.27
C LEU A 149 -2.00 5.14 -14.19
N VAL A 150 -1.87 5.36 -15.50
CA VAL A 150 -1.70 4.24 -16.45
C VAL A 150 -0.36 3.54 -16.24
N ARG A 151 0.69 4.25 -15.88
CA ARG A 151 1.98 3.64 -15.48
C ARG A 151 1.85 2.77 -14.25
N ALA A 152 1.16 3.27 -13.21
CA ALA A 152 0.90 2.49 -12.00
C ALA A 152 0.08 1.24 -12.30
N LEU A 153 -0.97 1.35 -13.12
CA LEU A 153 -1.79 0.22 -13.55
C LEU A 153 -0.98 -0.84 -14.31
N ASN A 154 -0.11 -0.42 -15.23
CA ASN A 154 0.69 -1.38 -15.99
C ASN A 154 1.72 -2.12 -15.13
N VAL A 155 2.29 -1.46 -14.12
CA VAL A 155 3.15 -2.13 -13.14
C VAL A 155 2.33 -3.08 -12.25
N ALA A 156 1.15 -2.66 -11.78
CA ALA A 156 0.28 -3.52 -10.98
C ALA A 156 -0.15 -4.77 -11.76
N ASN A 157 -0.58 -4.61 -13.01
CA ASN A 157 -0.95 -5.73 -13.88
C ASN A 157 0.23 -6.68 -14.10
N ALA A 158 1.43 -6.15 -14.36
CA ALA A 158 2.62 -6.98 -14.53
C ALA A 158 2.98 -7.77 -13.26
N LEU A 159 2.76 -7.20 -12.06
CA LEU A 159 2.93 -7.92 -10.80
C LEU A 159 1.89 -9.05 -10.65
N GLU A 160 0.62 -8.81 -11.01
CA GLU A 160 -0.44 -9.82 -10.99
C GLU A 160 -0.16 -10.96 -12.00
N GLU A 161 0.20 -10.61 -13.24
CA GLU A 161 0.57 -11.57 -14.28
C GLU A 161 1.80 -12.40 -13.89
N ALA A 162 2.72 -11.80 -13.13
CA ALA A 162 3.89 -12.49 -12.56
C ALA A 162 3.56 -13.36 -11.34
N GLY A 163 2.29 -13.45 -10.93
CA GLY A 163 1.82 -14.36 -9.87
C GLY A 163 1.73 -13.72 -8.48
N TYR A 164 1.75 -12.40 -8.35
CA TYR A 164 1.44 -11.75 -7.08
C TYR A 164 -0.05 -11.87 -6.78
N THR A 165 -0.38 -12.47 -5.63
CA THR A 165 -1.79 -12.75 -5.23
C THR A 165 -2.30 -11.83 -4.13
N GLY A 166 -1.43 -10.96 -3.57
CA GLY A 166 -1.81 -9.96 -2.58
C GLY A 166 -2.67 -8.85 -3.19
N ARG A 167 -3.27 -8.03 -2.33
CA ARG A 167 -4.09 -6.90 -2.79
C ARG A 167 -3.19 -5.81 -3.40
N LEU A 168 -3.49 -5.40 -4.63
CA LEU A 168 -2.85 -4.29 -5.33
C LEU A 168 -3.83 -3.12 -5.49
N THR A 169 -3.34 -1.90 -5.28
CA THR A 169 -4.08 -0.66 -5.56
C THR A 169 -3.20 0.23 -6.43
N ALA A 170 -3.67 0.63 -7.61
CA ALA A 170 -2.94 1.58 -8.47
C ALA A 170 -3.42 3.01 -8.24
N LEU A 171 -2.48 3.93 -8.05
CA LEU A 171 -2.72 5.35 -7.79
C LEU A 171 -1.89 6.22 -8.73
N GLY A 172 -2.53 7.19 -9.38
CA GLY A 172 -1.84 8.23 -10.11
C GLY A 172 -1.67 9.46 -9.23
N LEU A 173 -0.45 9.92 -8.99
CA LEU A 173 -0.14 11.05 -8.12
C LEU A 173 0.42 12.27 -8.88
N SER A 174 0.50 12.17 -10.22
CA SER A 174 0.99 13.27 -11.03
C SER A 174 2.36 13.78 -10.55
N ASP A 175 2.58 15.08 -10.54
CA ASP A 175 3.75 15.80 -10.06
C ASP A 175 3.63 16.26 -8.58
N SER A 176 2.63 15.77 -7.84
CA SER A 176 2.34 16.23 -6.48
C SER A 176 3.53 16.13 -5.52
N GLN A 177 4.42 15.17 -5.74
CA GLN A 177 5.60 14.92 -4.91
C GLN A 177 6.84 15.71 -5.34
N TYR A 178 6.82 16.38 -6.50
CA TYR A 178 7.97 17.13 -7.00
C TYR A 178 8.43 18.25 -6.05
N LYS A 179 7.49 18.94 -5.42
CA LYS A 179 7.77 20.04 -4.47
C LYS A 179 8.47 19.58 -3.18
N HIS A 180 8.43 18.28 -2.88
CA HIS A 180 9.06 17.70 -1.68
C HIS A 180 10.49 17.20 -1.94
N LEU A 181 10.95 17.23 -3.19
CA LEU A 181 12.32 16.91 -3.53
C LEU A 181 13.27 18.03 -3.06
N ASP A 182 14.50 17.65 -2.69
CA ASP A 182 15.51 18.58 -2.21
C ASP A 182 15.76 19.71 -3.24
N PRO A 183 15.52 20.98 -2.89
CA PRO A 183 15.72 22.11 -3.78
C PRO A 183 17.20 22.37 -4.10
N ALA A 184 18.15 21.80 -3.35
CA ALA A 184 19.59 21.91 -3.62
C ALA A 184 20.03 21.07 -4.83
N LEU A 185 19.23 20.09 -5.25
CA LEU A 185 19.48 19.29 -6.45
C LEU A 185 19.25 20.09 -7.71
N SER A 186 19.97 19.75 -8.77
CA SER A 186 19.69 20.33 -10.11
C SER A 186 18.26 20.01 -10.57
N GLU A 187 17.68 20.87 -11.38
CA GLU A 187 16.34 20.65 -11.93
C GLU A 187 16.24 19.33 -12.69
N ALA A 188 17.26 19.02 -13.51
CA ALA A 188 17.32 17.76 -14.26
C ALA A 188 17.30 16.53 -13.33
N GLU A 189 17.98 16.61 -12.21
CA GLU A 189 18.01 15.52 -11.22
C GLU A 189 16.69 15.41 -10.49
N ARG A 190 16.08 16.52 -10.08
CA ARG A 190 14.73 16.53 -9.51
C ARG A 190 13.70 15.97 -10.48
N PHE A 191 13.76 16.28 -11.77
CA PHE A 191 12.88 15.69 -12.77
C PHE A 191 13.08 14.18 -12.86
N ARG A 192 14.33 13.71 -12.88
CA ARG A 192 14.64 12.28 -12.89
C ARG A 192 14.07 11.57 -11.65
N LEU A 193 14.24 12.16 -10.48
CA LEU A 193 13.70 11.61 -9.23
C LEU A 193 12.17 11.68 -9.11
N ALA A 194 11.56 12.68 -9.75
CA ALA A 194 10.10 12.81 -9.81
C ALA A 194 9.46 11.74 -10.68
N ARG A 195 10.10 11.36 -11.79
CA ARG A 195 9.62 10.31 -12.70
C ARG A 195 9.91 8.93 -12.11
N ARG A 196 8.97 8.39 -11.34
CA ARG A 196 9.13 7.08 -10.70
C ARG A 196 7.79 6.39 -10.51
N VAL A 197 7.85 5.11 -10.21
CA VAL A 197 6.72 4.34 -9.67
C VAL A 197 7.15 3.81 -8.30
N ASP A 198 6.39 4.13 -7.29
CA ASP A 198 6.61 3.68 -5.93
C ASP A 198 5.74 2.46 -5.63
N LEU A 199 6.34 1.37 -5.14
CA LEU A 199 5.63 0.24 -4.56
C LEU A 199 5.64 0.43 -3.05
N VAL A 200 4.50 0.82 -2.48
CA VAL A 200 4.33 1.03 -1.05
C VAL A 200 3.80 -0.26 -0.43
N ILE A 201 4.67 -0.98 0.27
CA ILE A 201 4.34 -2.21 0.96
C ILE A 201 3.77 -1.83 2.33
N LEU A 202 2.48 -2.06 2.49
CA LEU A 202 1.75 -1.72 3.70
C LEU A 202 1.92 -2.82 4.74
N PRO A 203 2.01 -2.48 6.04
CA PRO A 203 1.93 -3.49 7.08
C PRO A 203 0.59 -4.21 6.97
N ASP A 204 0.57 -5.53 7.18
CA ASP A 204 -0.68 -6.29 7.19
C ASP A 204 -1.61 -5.72 8.24
N ALA A 205 -2.71 -5.13 7.77
CA ALA A 205 -3.79 -4.63 8.62
C ALA A 205 -4.82 -5.73 8.96
N ASP A 206 -4.62 -6.95 8.47
CA ASP A 206 -5.57 -8.06 8.67
C ASP A 206 -5.31 -8.84 9.97
N GLY A 207 -4.91 -8.12 11.02
CA GLY A 207 -4.94 -8.58 12.43
C GLY A 207 -6.24 -8.22 13.15
N GLN A 208 -7.38 -8.06 12.42
CA GLN A 208 -8.72 -7.93 13.02
C GLN A 208 -9.70 -8.86 12.32
#